data_a8ba0f3ea6e4956679d5718997d7606b
#
_entry.id   a8ba0f3ea6e4956679d5718997d7606b
#
_cell.length_a   1.000
_cell.length_b   1.000
_cell.length_c   1.000
_cell.angle_alpha   90.00
_cell.angle_beta   90.00
_cell.angle_gamma   90.00
#
_symmetry.space_group_name_H-M   'P 1'
#
loop_
_entity.id
_entity.type
_entity.pdbx_description
1 polymer ?
#
loop_
_entity_poly.entity_id
_entity_poly.type
_entity_poly.pdbx_seq_one_letter_code
_entity_poly.pdbx_strand_id
1 'polypeptide(L)'
;MRRIVVAFASLVLVLSACTSNTTESAQPSTSASAADACAKDSLNLIEQGQLTVGTDNPSYPPWIVANTPENGKGFEGALAYAVADRLGFAKDEVKWVDVPFNSSGTAGPKNFDFDINNITVTPERSVAVTFSDGYYDLSQALVTMADSPLAEATTLAGLEGYKYGAQIGTTSLSFIAQTIAPGPQPAVYDTTNDAKQALMNGQVDGLILDLPTAYYVSSAQIPGSKLVGQFEPQEYLGMLFEKDNPLVTCVNEALAGLKSDGTLEALQQKWLADYLSVPVIK
;
A
#
# COMPACT_ATOMS: atom_id res chain seq x y z
N MET A 1 49.02 -26.09 57.27
CA MET A 1 49.64 -25.51 58.45
C MET A 1 49.05 -24.19 58.75
N ARG A 2 48.69 -24.04 60.00
CA ARG A 2 48.35 -22.85 60.79
C ARG A 2 47.05 -22.09 60.49
N ARG A 3 46.13 -22.39 61.40
CA ARG A 3 45.01 -21.64 61.88
C ARG A 3 45.44 -20.33 62.53
N ILE A 4 44.66 -19.25 62.39
CA ILE A 4 44.47 -18.29 63.50
C ILE A 4 43.02 -17.74 63.37
N VAL A 5 42.25 -17.94 64.42
CA VAL A 5 40.97 -17.37 64.77
C VAL A 5 41.27 -16.14 65.63
N VAL A 6 40.61 -15.00 65.36
CA VAL A 6 40.43 -13.95 66.41
C VAL A 6 39.01 -13.39 66.28
N ALA A 7 38.24 -13.56 67.33
CA ALA A 7 37.01 -12.92 67.63
C ALA A 7 37.24 -11.64 68.43
N PHE A 8 36.30 -10.72 68.45
CA PHE A 8 35.91 -9.70 69.42
C PHE A 8 35.38 -8.45 68.68
N ALA A 9 34.42 -7.71 69.03
CA ALA A 9 33.43 -7.70 70.09
C ALA A 9 32.42 -6.58 69.72
N SER A 10 31.21 -6.71 70.19
CA SER A 10 30.08 -5.79 70.07
C SER A 10 30.32 -4.37 70.51
N LEU A 11 29.76 -3.37 69.78
CA LEU A 11 29.40 -2.09 70.39
C LEU A 11 28.10 -1.59 69.71
N VAL A 12 27.02 -1.59 70.51
CA VAL A 12 25.73 -1.00 70.19
C VAL A 12 25.81 0.50 70.47
N LEU A 13 25.54 1.33 69.45
CA LEU A 13 25.25 2.76 69.65
C LEU A 13 23.91 3.04 68.97
N VAL A 14 22.89 3.30 69.81
CA VAL A 14 21.60 3.83 69.43
C VAL A 14 21.73 5.32 69.23
N LEU A 15 21.51 5.79 68.03
CA LEU A 15 21.32 7.20 67.72
C LEU A 15 19.98 7.35 67.00
N SER A 16 19.04 7.93 67.69
CA SER A 16 17.76 8.40 67.16
C SER A 16 18.03 9.57 66.20
N ALA A 17 17.70 9.39 64.92
CA ALA A 17 17.66 10.48 63.93
C ALA A 17 16.25 10.57 63.35
N CYS A 18 15.64 11.74 63.49
CA CYS A 18 14.36 12.12 62.92
C CYS A 18 14.28 11.88 61.44
N THR A 19 13.40 11.01 61.01
CA THR A 19 13.03 10.86 59.60
C THR A 19 12.03 11.94 59.22
N SER A 20 12.49 12.91 58.44
CA SER A 20 11.61 13.75 57.62
C SER A 20 11.05 12.88 56.50
N ASN A 21 9.76 12.55 56.59
CA ASN A 21 8.99 11.96 55.49
C ASN A 21 8.86 12.99 54.37
N THR A 22 9.77 12.93 53.39
CA THR A 22 9.49 13.46 52.07
C THR A 22 8.66 12.39 51.35
N THR A 23 7.37 12.61 51.29
CA THR A 23 6.46 11.87 50.45
C THR A 23 6.81 12.29 49.01
N GLU A 24 7.67 11.51 48.36
CA GLU A 24 7.89 11.58 46.95
C GLU A 24 6.59 11.06 46.29
N SER A 25 5.78 12.02 45.84
CA SER A 25 4.58 11.75 45.07
C SER A 25 5.05 11.11 43.75
N ALA A 26 5.01 9.80 43.68
CA ALA A 26 5.12 9.09 42.40
C ALA A 26 3.95 9.55 41.55
N GLN A 27 4.25 10.44 40.62
CA GLN A 27 3.35 10.83 39.56
C GLN A 27 3.03 9.55 38.76
N PRO A 28 1.80 9.12 38.61
CA PRO A 28 1.49 7.99 37.77
C PRO A 28 1.89 8.40 36.35
N SER A 29 2.88 7.74 35.78
CA SER A 29 3.11 7.75 34.33
C SER A 29 1.86 7.11 33.72
N THR A 30 0.91 7.92 33.32
CA THR A 30 -0.20 7.48 32.47
C THR A 30 0.44 7.09 31.14
N SER A 31 0.72 5.80 30.95
CA SER A 31 0.90 5.24 29.62
C SER A 31 -0.39 5.56 28.86
N ALA A 32 -0.33 6.48 27.89
CA ALA A 32 -1.43 6.71 26.99
C ALA A 32 -1.85 5.34 26.41
N SER A 33 -3.14 5.05 26.39
CA SER A 33 -3.62 3.84 25.74
C SER A 33 -3.39 3.97 24.22
N ALA A 34 -3.27 2.85 23.49
CA ALA A 34 -3.17 2.89 22.04
C ALA A 34 -4.31 3.72 21.42
N ALA A 35 -5.52 3.65 22.00
CA ALA A 35 -6.67 4.46 21.58
C ALA A 35 -6.45 5.98 21.76
N ASP A 36 -5.70 6.41 22.78
CA ASP A 36 -5.37 7.83 22.99
C ASP A 36 -4.30 8.30 22.00
N ALA A 37 -3.39 7.41 21.58
CA ALA A 37 -2.35 7.72 20.60
C ALA A 37 -2.91 7.91 19.18
N CYS A 38 -4.01 7.23 18.85
CA CYS A 38 -4.68 7.33 17.53
C CYS A 38 -5.89 8.29 17.54
N ALA A 39 -6.11 9.04 18.65
CA ALA A 39 -7.09 10.11 18.63
C ALA A 39 -6.68 11.20 17.62
N LYS A 40 -7.63 11.74 16.85
CA LYS A 40 -7.41 12.71 15.76
C LYS A 40 -6.43 13.82 16.12
N ASP A 41 -6.60 14.43 17.31
CA ASP A 41 -5.77 15.56 17.77
C ASP A 41 -4.34 15.13 18.17
N SER A 42 -4.09 13.81 18.32
CA SER A 42 -2.79 13.23 18.68
C SER A 42 -2.01 12.76 17.46
N LEU A 43 -2.62 12.71 16.28
CA LEU A 43 -1.99 12.23 15.06
C LEU A 43 -0.89 13.19 14.59
N ASN A 44 0.22 12.60 14.14
CA ASN A 44 1.31 13.36 13.52
C ASN A 44 1.02 13.55 12.04
N LEU A 45 0.46 14.70 11.67
CA LEU A 45 0.02 15.04 10.33
C LEU A 45 0.85 16.18 9.75
N ILE A 46 0.89 16.29 8.42
CA ILE A 46 1.50 17.40 7.70
C ILE A 46 0.79 18.71 8.05
N GLU A 47 -0.53 18.68 8.08
CA GLU A 47 -1.38 19.80 8.50
C GLU A 47 -2.31 19.34 9.63
N GLN A 48 -2.13 19.87 10.82
CA GLN A 48 -2.91 19.47 11.97
C GLN A 48 -4.42 19.70 11.75
N GLY A 49 -5.21 18.63 11.98
CA GLY A 49 -6.65 18.65 11.77
C GLY A 49 -7.12 18.38 10.34
N GLN A 50 -6.20 18.19 9.38
CA GLN A 50 -6.48 17.83 8.00
C GLN A 50 -5.69 16.59 7.60
N LEU A 51 -6.35 15.58 7.03
CA LEU A 51 -5.70 14.38 6.52
C LEU A 51 -5.36 14.57 5.03
N THR A 52 -4.07 14.63 4.71
CA THR A 52 -3.58 14.80 3.33
C THR A 52 -3.31 13.46 2.69
N VAL A 53 -4.07 13.10 1.67
CA VAL A 53 -3.99 11.82 0.96
C VAL A 53 -3.41 12.02 -0.44
N GLY A 54 -2.36 11.26 -0.76
CA GLY A 54 -1.74 11.22 -2.08
C GLY A 54 -2.43 10.22 -3.00
N THR A 55 -2.48 10.52 -4.30
CA THR A 55 -2.82 9.59 -5.39
C THR A 55 -2.26 10.10 -6.71
N ASP A 56 -2.15 9.24 -7.74
CA ASP A 56 -1.66 9.66 -9.06
C ASP A 56 -2.67 10.51 -9.83
N ASN A 57 -2.18 11.25 -10.79
CA ASN A 57 -2.97 12.01 -11.75
C ASN A 57 -2.40 11.80 -13.18
N PRO A 58 -3.10 11.10 -14.07
CA PRO A 58 -4.48 10.63 -13.92
C PRO A 58 -4.62 9.30 -13.17
N SER A 59 -5.58 9.24 -12.27
CA SER A 59 -6.06 7.99 -11.65
C SER A 59 -7.18 7.35 -12.47
N TYR A 60 -7.30 6.02 -12.41
CA TYR A 60 -8.23 5.26 -13.25
C TYR A 60 -9.25 4.47 -12.43
N PRO A 61 -10.47 4.24 -13.00
CA PRO A 61 -11.34 3.19 -12.51
C PRO A 61 -10.64 1.82 -12.60
N PRO A 62 -10.95 0.91 -11.69
CA PRO A 62 -11.93 1.02 -10.60
C PRO A 62 -11.38 1.68 -9.33
N TRP A 63 -10.13 2.10 -9.32
CA TRP A 63 -9.44 2.65 -8.15
C TRP A 63 -9.99 4.02 -7.76
N ILE A 64 -9.97 4.96 -8.69
CA ILE A 64 -10.55 6.31 -8.58
C ILE A 64 -11.46 6.54 -9.78
N VAL A 65 -12.71 6.93 -9.55
CA VAL A 65 -13.69 7.19 -10.63
C VAL A 65 -13.59 8.63 -11.10
N ALA A 66 -13.55 8.81 -12.43
CA ALA A 66 -13.53 10.10 -13.13
C ALA A 66 -12.30 10.97 -12.81
N ASN A 67 -11.19 10.36 -12.39
CA ASN A 67 -9.98 11.09 -11.99
C ASN A 67 -10.28 12.22 -10.98
N THR A 68 -11.19 11.94 -10.04
CA THR A 68 -11.68 12.92 -9.04
C THR A 68 -11.75 12.23 -7.68
N PRO A 69 -10.63 12.09 -6.95
CA PRO A 69 -10.57 11.35 -5.69
C PRO A 69 -11.50 11.95 -4.62
N GLU A 70 -11.75 13.27 -4.64
CA GLU A 70 -12.63 13.97 -3.72
C GLU A 70 -14.08 13.47 -3.77
N ASN A 71 -14.49 12.84 -4.88
CA ASN A 71 -15.83 12.29 -4.99
C ASN A 71 -16.05 11.06 -4.08
N GLY A 72 -14.96 10.39 -3.63
CA GLY A 72 -14.99 9.18 -2.81
C GLY A 72 -15.50 7.94 -3.56
N LYS A 73 -15.40 7.93 -4.89
CA LYS A 73 -15.83 6.81 -5.74
C LYS A 73 -14.62 6.08 -6.32
N GLY A 74 -14.79 4.77 -6.46
CA GLY A 74 -13.71 3.82 -6.76
C GLY A 74 -13.26 3.13 -5.49
N PHE A 75 -12.51 2.02 -5.64
CA PHE A 75 -12.12 1.22 -4.48
C PHE A 75 -11.20 1.99 -3.54
N GLU A 76 -10.13 2.55 -4.05
CA GLU A 76 -9.17 3.31 -3.24
C GLU A 76 -9.72 4.64 -2.75
N GLY A 77 -10.50 5.35 -3.60
CA GLY A 77 -11.16 6.57 -3.18
C GLY A 77 -12.13 6.34 -2.01
N ALA A 78 -12.92 5.26 -2.07
CA ALA A 78 -13.84 4.91 -1.00
C ALA A 78 -13.12 4.39 0.26
N LEU A 79 -12.04 3.62 0.08
CA LEU A 79 -11.24 3.09 1.19
C LEU A 79 -10.52 4.22 1.95
N ALA A 80 -9.95 5.19 1.24
CA ALA A 80 -9.29 6.35 1.87
C ALA A 80 -10.26 7.10 2.80
N TYR A 81 -11.49 7.36 2.33
CA TYR A 81 -12.51 7.98 3.18
C TYR A 81 -12.98 7.08 4.33
N ALA A 82 -13.05 5.76 4.13
CA ALA A 82 -13.38 4.85 5.22
C ALA A 82 -12.30 4.83 6.31
N VAL A 83 -11.02 4.90 5.93
CA VAL A 83 -9.90 5.04 6.86
C VAL A 83 -9.95 6.40 7.56
N ALA A 84 -10.18 7.49 6.81
CA ALA A 84 -10.32 8.84 7.36
C ALA A 84 -11.43 8.91 8.43
N ASP A 85 -12.60 8.33 8.16
CA ASP A 85 -13.72 8.27 9.11
C ASP A 85 -13.33 7.53 10.41
N ARG A 86 -12.59 6.40 10.30
CA ARG A 86 -12.06 5.66 11.46
C ARG A 86 -11.05 6.46 12.28
N LEU A 87 -10.30 7.34 11.64
CA LEU A 87 -9.37 8.26 12.29
C LEU A 87 -10.06 9.53 12.82
N GLY A 88 -11.39 9.66 12.64
CA GLY A 88 -12.19 10.77 13.15
C GLY A 88 -12.22 12.01 12.23
N PHE A 89 -11.86 11.88 10.95
CA PHE A 89 -11.92 12.99 9.98
C PHE A 89 -13.25 13.00 9.23
N ALA A 90 -13.89 14.15 9.16
CA ALA A 90 -14.99 14.40 8.27
C ALA A 90 -14.49 14.46 6.81
N LYS A 91 -15.39 14.29 5.84
CA LYS A 91 -15.02 14.24 4.43
C LYS A 91 -14.35 15.54 3.94
N ASP A 92 -14.75 16.69 4.44
CA ASP A 92 -14.21 18.00 4.12
C ASP A 92 -12.88 18.31 4.81
N GLU A 93 -12.46 17.47 5.74
CA GLU A 93 -11.14 17.50 6.38
C GLU A 93 -10.12 16.61 5.68
N VAL A 94 -10.50 15.91 4.60
CA VAL A 94 -9.60 15.13 3.74
C VAL A 94 -9.20 15.96 2.53
N LYS A 95 -7.90 16.20 2.38
CA LYS A 95 -7.29 16.88 1.25
C LYS A 95 -6.57 15.89 0.35
N TRP A 96 -6.81 15.97 -0.94
CA TRP A 96 -6.08 15.17 -1.93
C TRP A 96 -4.95 15.96 -2.57
N VAL A 97 -3.84 15.28 -2.85
CA VAL A 97 -2.68 15.84 -3.55
C VAL A 97 -2.22 14.89 -4.64
N ASP A 98 -1.78 15.47 -5.76
CA ASP A 98 -1.22 14.69 -6.87
C ASP A 98 0.18 14.17 -6.49
N VAL A 99 0.36 12.87 -6.57
CA VAL A 99 1.61 12.17 -6.30
C VAL A 99 1.91 11.23 -7.47
N PRO A 100 2.80 11.61 -8.39
CA PRO A 100 3.14 10.74 -9.50
C PRO A 100 3.69 9.40 -9.01
N PHE A 101 3.15 8.28 -9.53
CA PHE A 101 3.52 6.92 -9.13
C PHE A 101 5.04 6.73 -9.12
N ASN A 102 5.74 7.18 -10.18
CA ASN A 102 7.19 6.99 -10.30
C ASN A 102 8.02 7.66 -9.20
N SER A 103 7.46 8.64 -8.48
CA SER A 103 8.15 9.37 -7.42
C SER A 103 7.65 9.04 -6.02
N SER A 104 6.50 8.39 -5.88
CA SER A 104 5.87 8.11 -4.58
C SER A 104 6.78 7.32 -3.63
N GLY A 105 7.47 6.30 -4.16
CA GLY A 105 8.39 5.42 -3.42
C GLY A 105 9.80 5.99 -3.19
N THR A 106 10.12 7.23 -3.59
CA THR A 106 11.46 7.79 -3.35
C THR A 106 11.69 8.08 -1.87
N ALA A 107 12.93 7.91 -1.39
CA ALA A 107 13.27 8.25 -0.01
C ALA A 107 13.16 9.77 0.25
N GLY A 108 12.86 10.14 1.48
CA GLY A 108 12.82 11.53 1.96
C GLY A 108 11.41 12.01 2.33
N PRO A 109 11.29 13.30 2.71
CA PRO A 109 10.03 13.89 3.16
C PRO A 109 8.91 13.78 2.11
N LYS A 110 7.68 13.57 2.58
CA LYS A 110 6.48 13.49 1.76
C LYS A 110 5.62 14.75 1.94
N ASN A 111 4.80 15.03 0.92
CA ASN A 111 3.80 16.10 0.96
C ASN A 111 2.38 15.57 1.23
N PHE A 112 2.29 14.35 1.77
CA PHE A 112 1.06 13.64 2.11
C PHE A 112 1.24 12.88 3.44
N ASP A 113 0.15 12.62 4.14
CA ASP A 113 0.14 11.78 5.33
C ASP A 113 0.22 10.30 4.95
N PHE A 114 -0.52 9.89 3.92
CA PHE A 114 -0.32 8.62 3.21
C PHE A 114 -0.69 8.75 1.73
N ASP A 115 -0.11 7.88 0.89
CA ASP A 115 -0.44 7.74 -0.53
C ASP A 115 -1.18 6.42 -0.77
N ILE A 116 -2.28 6.47 -1.52
CA ILE A 116 -3.07 5.30 -1.95
C ILE A 116 -3.20 5.34 -3.47
N ASN A 117 -2.44 4.48 -4.14
CA ASN A 117 -2.16 4.62 -5.56
C ASN A 117 -1.72 3.29 -6.18
N ASN A 118 -2.45 2.22 -5.93
CA ASN A 118 -2.16 0.86 -6.42
C ASN A 118 -0.72 0.42 -6.13
N ILE A 119 -0.19 0.77 -4.96
CA ILE A 119 1.22 0.53 -4.67
C ILE A 119 1.39 -0.85 -4.04
N THR A 120 1.99 -1.77 -4.79
CA THR A 120 2.39 -3.08 -4.26
C THR A 120 3.46 -2.93 -3.21
N VAL A 121 3.29 -3.61 -2.08
CA VAL A 121 4.29 -3.69 -1.03
C VAL A 121 5.41 -4.64 -1.48
N THR A 122 6.63 -4.14 -1.56
CA THR A 122 7.82 -4.96 -1.86
C THR A 122 8.95 -4.68 -0.87
N PRO A 123 9.85 -5.67 -0.65
CA PRO A 123 11.03 -5.45 0.19
C PRO A 123 11.88 -4.27 -0.28
N GLU A 124 12.06 -4.10 -1.59
CA GLU A 124 12.86 -3.03 -2.18
C GLU A 124 12.27 -1.65 -1.87
N ARG A 125 10.96 -1.49 -2.05
CA ARG A 125 10.24 -0.24 -1.73
C ARG A 125 10.28 0.04 -0.24
N SER A 126 10.16 -0.99 0.60
CA SER A 126 10.15 -0.87 2.06
C SER A 126 11.49 -0.40 2.66
N VAL A 127 12.57 -0.37 1.88
CA VAL A 127 13.84 0.27 2.29
C VAL A 127 13.67 1.78 2.41
N ALA A 128 12.96 2.41 1.47
CA ALA A 128 12.85 3.86 1.32
C ALA A 128 11.60 4.47 2.00
N VAL A 129 10.55 3.68 2.16
CA VAL A 129 9.23 4.12 2.64
C VAL A 129 8.66 3.12 3.65
N THR A 130 7.58 3.49 4.34
CA THR A 130 6.82 2.58 5.20
C THR A 130 5.47 2.28 4.54
N PHE A 131 4.96 1.06 4.72
CA PHE A 131 3.66 0.65 4.21
C PHE A 131 2.71 0.28 5.35
N SER A 132 1.42 0.45 5.10
CA SER A 132 0.37 -0.15 5.92
C SER A 132 0.32 -1.68 5.73
N ASP A 133 -0.50 -2.32 6.54
CA ASP A 133 -0.99 -3.67 6.26
C ASP A 133 -1.70 -3.70 4.89
N GLY A 134 -1.64 -4.87 4.23
CA GLY A 134 -2.28 -5.05 2.93
C GLY A 134 -3.80 -4.83 2.97
N TYR A 135 -4.33 -4.12 1.98
CA TYR A 135 -5.77 -3.88 1.86
C TYR A 135 -6.41 -4.61 0.66
N TYR A 136 -5.60 -5.15 -0.25
CA TYR A 136 -6.08 -5.92 -1.41
C TYR A 136 -4.99 -6.87 -1.91
N ASP A 137 -5.34 -8.14 -2.12
CA ASP A 137 -4.48 -9.12 -2.78
C ASP A 137 -4.56 -8.94 -4.29
N LEU A 138 -3.43 -8.84 -4.95
CA LEU A 138 -3.30 -8.39 -6.32
C LEU A 138 -2.76 -9.48 -7.24
N SER A 139 -3.44 -9.66 -8.39
CA SER A 139 -2.95 -10.43 -9.53
C SER A 139 -2.44 -9.52 -10.62
N GLN A 140 -1.40 -9.93 -11.33
CA GLN A 140 -1.04 -9.38 -12.63
C GLN A 140 -1.94 -9.99 -13.71
N ALA A 141 -2.15 -9.27 -14.82
CA ALA A 141 -2.99 -9.73 -15.91
C ALA A 141 -2.46 -9.28 -17.29
N LEU A 142 -2.80 -10.05 -18.32
CA LEU A 142 -2.36 -9.83 -19.68
C LEU A 142 -3.48 -9.19 -20.52
N VAL A 143 -3.15 -8.07 -21.17
CA VAL A 143 -3.98 -7.43 -22.21
C VAL A 143 -3.23 -7.48 -23.54
N THR A 144 -3.91 -7.88 -24.62
CA THR A 144 -3.40 -7.87 -25.98
C THR A 144 -4.48 -7.45 -26.98
N MET A 145 -4.15 -7.25 -28.24
CA MET A 145 -5.16 -7.07 -29.29
C MET A 145 -5.88 -8.39 -29.56
N ALA A 146 -7.19 -8.35 -29.79
CA ALA A 146 -8.02 -9.56 -29.92
C ALA A 146 -7.68 -10.42 -31.15
N ASP A 147 -7.07 -9.84 -32.19
CA ASP A 147 -6.58 -10.52 -33.39
C ASP A 147 -5.16 -11.06 -33.27
N SER A 148 -4.48 -10.79 -32.17
CA SER A 148 -3.16 -11.34 -31.86
C SER A 148 -3.23 -12.83 -31.53
N PRO A 149 -2.29 -13.67 -31.99
CA PRO A 149 -2.18 -15.06 -31.51
C PRO A 149 -2.05 -15.17 -29.98
N LEU A 150 -1.50 -14.14 -29.32
CA LEU A 150 -1.36 -14.04 -27.88
C LEU A 150 -2.70 -14.03 -27.14
N ALA A 151 -3.79 -13.64 -27.84
CA ALA A 151 -5.14 -13.61 -27.29
C ALA A 151 -5.69 -14.98 -26.87
N GLU A 152 -5.11 -16.07 -27.38
CA GLU A 152 -5.51 -17.45 -27.09
C GLU A 152 -4.56 -18.16 -26.11
N ALA A 153 -3.59 -17.44 -25.54
CA ALA A 153 -2.63 -18.01 -24.58
C ALA A 153 -3.33 -18.42 -23.28
N THR A 154 -3.04 -19.62 -22.80
CA THR A 154 -3.59 -20.17 -21.55
C THR A 154 -2.52 -20.65 -20.59
N THR A 155 -1.24 -20.62 -21.03
CA THR A 155 -0.10 -21.08 -20.24
C THR A 155 1.06 -20.09 -20.34
N LEU A 156 1.95 -20.09 -19.33
CA LEU A 156 3.17 -19.28 -19.37
C LEU A 156 4.05 -19.58 -20.60
N ALA A 157 4.16 -20.84 -21.00
CA ALA A 157 4.90 -21.21 -22.20
C ALA A 157 4.29 -20.58 -23.48
N GLY A 158 2.98 -20.38 -23.52
CA GLY A 158 2.30 -19.69 -24.63
C GLY A 158 2.58 -18.19 -24.70
N LEU A 159 3.24 -17.63 -23.72
CA LEU A 159 3.60 -16.20 -23.64
C LEU A 159 5.03 -15.94 -24.14
N GLU A 160 5.82 -16.99 -24.35
CA GLU A 160 7.23 -16.84 -24.74
C GLU A 160 7.38 -16.24 -26.15
N GLY A 161 8.41 -15.44 -26.33
CA GLY A 161 8.79 -14.88 -27.63
C GLY A 161 8.03 -13.61 -28.04
N TYR A 162 6.99 -13.21 -27.33
CA TYR A 162 6.27 -11.96 -27.53
C TYR A 162 6.94 -10.80 -26.80
N LYS A 163 6.73 -9.59 -27.29
CA LYS A 163 7.26 -8.36 -26.70
C LYS A 163 6.18 -7.71 -25.82
N TYR A 164 6.47 -7.56 -24.56
CA TYR A 164 5.57 -6.94 -23.59
C TYR A 164 6.01 -5.55 -23.20
N GLY A 165 5.03 -4.71 -22.82
CA GLY A 165 5.26 -3.38 -22.28
C GLY A 165 4.64 -3.20 -20.90
N ALA A 166 5.29 -2.37 -20.09
CA ALA A 166 4.77 -1.89 -18.81
C ALA A 166 5.38 -0.54 -18.42
N GLN A 167 4.76 0.14 -17.47
CA GLN A 167 5.29 1.38 -16.92
C GLN A 167 6.53 1.11 -16.07
N ILE A 168 7.50 2.02 -16.11
CA ILE A 168 8.70 1.97 -15.27
C ILE A 168 8.33 1.94 -13.78
N GLY A 169 9.11 1.19 -12.99
CA GLY A 169 8.94 1.12 -11.53
C GLY A 169 7.77 0.26 -11.06
N THR A 170 6.97 -0.34 -11.97
CA THR A 170 5.87 -1.25 -11.60
C THR A 170 6.35 -2.67 -11.34
N THR A 171 5.60 -3.41 -10.53
CA THR A 171 5.79 -4.85 -10.37
C THR A 171 5.41 -5.62 -11.63
N SER A 172 4.51 -5.06 -12.46
CA SER A 172 4.20 -5.57 -13.81
C SER A 172 5.43 -5.66 -14.69
N LEU A 173 6.30 -4.64 -14.70
CA LEU A 173 7.56 -4.67 -15.42
C LEU A 173 8.50 -5.76 -14.89
N SER A 174 8.60 -5.90 -13.58
CA SER A 174 9.38 -6.96 -12.93
C SER A 174 8.83 -8.34 -13.26
N PHE A 175 7.50 -8.50 -13.28
CA PHE A 175 6.82 -9.75 -13.63
C PHE A 175 7.17 -10.21 -15.07
N ILE A 176 7.15 -9.29 -16.05
CA ILE A 176 7.57 -9.61 -17.42
C ILE A 176 9.00 -10.18 -17.41
N ALA A 177 9.92 -9.48 -16.76
CA ALA A 177 11.33 -9.82 -16.79
C ALA A 177 11.67 -11.13 -16.05
N GLN A 178 10.91 -11.48 -15.01
CA GLN A 178 11.22 -12.59 -14.10
C GLN A 178 10.35 -13.82 -14.35
N THR A 179 9.11 -13.65 -14.80
CA THR A 179 8.13 -14.72 -14.90
C THR A 179 7.83 -15.12 -16.33
N ILE A 180 7.74 -14.16 -17.28
CA ILE A 180 7.44 -14.46 -18.68
C ILE A 180 8.73 -14.78 -19.48
N ALA A 181 9.90 -14.44 -18.95
CA ALA A 181 11.17 -14.77 -19.59
C ALA A 181 11.34 -16.31 -19.76
N PRO A 182 12.06 -16.80 -20.82
CA PRO A 182 12.87 -16.02 -21.74
C PRO A 182 12.10 -15.44 -22.92
N GLY A 183 12.41 -14.22 -23.31
CA GLY A 183 11.80 -13.53 -24.45
C GLY A 183 12.52 -12.23 -24.76
N PRO A 184 11.96 -11.41 -25.65
CA PRO A 184 12.43 -10.05 -25.87
C PRO A 184 12.46 -9.26 -24.57
N GLN A 185 13.43 -8.35 -24.43
CA GLN A 185 13.45 -7.43 -23.28
C GLN A 185 12.14 -6.62 -23.23
N PRO A 186 11.53 -6.44 -22.06
CA PRO A 186 10.31 -5.66 -21.92
C PRO A 186 10.52 -4.22 -22.43
N ALA A 187 9.50 -3.69 -23.08
CA ALA A 187 9.48 -2.27 -23.43
C ALA A 187 9.03 -1.47 -22.18
N VAL A 188 9.85 -0.50 -21.83
CA VAL A 188 9.66 0.33 -20.64
C VAL A 188 9.08 1.67 -21.05
N TYR A 189 8.01 2.09 -20.41
CA TYR A 189 7.30 3.35 -20.67
C TYR A 189 7.23 4.21 -19.42
N ASP A 190 7.20 5.52 -19.58
CA ASP A 190 7.12 6.45 -18.46
C ASP A 190 5.75 6.39 -17.77
N THR A 191 4.69 6.15 -18.54
CA THR A 191 3.32 6.04 -18.03
C THR A 191 2.59 4.83 -18.61
N THR A 192 1.54 4.38 -17.91
CA THR A 192 0.62 3.37 -18.44
C THR A 192 -0.08 3.85 -19.73
N ASN A 193 -0.31 5.16 -19.90
CA ASN A 193 -0.87 5.71 -21.13
C ASN A 193 0.07 5.50 -22.33
N ASP A 194 1.38 5.70 -22.17
CA ASP A 194 2.35 5.47 -23.21
C ASP A 194 2.42 3.98 -23.60
N ALA A 195 2.37 3.09 -22.61
CA ALA A 195 2.32 1.65 -22.84
C ALA A 195 1.05 1.24 -23.63
N LYS A 196 -0.11 1.82 -23.31
CA LYS A 196 -1.37 1.59 -24.05
C LYS A 196 -1.25 2.04 -25.51
N GLN A 197 -0.68 3.23 -25.76
CA GLN A 197 -0.44 3.71 -27.12
C GLN A 197 0.50 2.78 -27.89
N ALA A 198 1.52 2.25 -27.24
CA ALA A 198 2.45 1.31 -27.85
C ALA A 198 1.77 0.00 -28.25
N LEU A 199 0.83 -0.54 -27.46
CA LEU A 199 0.02 -1.69 -27.83
C LEU A 199 -0.86 -1.39 -29.05
N MET A 200 -1.59 -0.28 -29.05
CA MET A 200 -2.44 0.14 -30.16
C MET A 200 -1.66 0.38 -31.46
N ASN A 201 -0.41 0.78 -31.36
CA ASN A 201 0.49 1.02 -32.49
C ASN A 201 1.28 -0.24 -32.92
N GLY A 202 1.07 -1.40 -32.28
CA GLY A 202 1.79 -2.64 -32.59
C GLY A 202 3.29 -2.61 -32.24
N GLN A 203 3.70 -1.74 -31.32
CA GLN A 203 5.09 -1.64 -30.86
C GLN A 203 5.42 -2.69 -29.79
N VAL A 204 4.39 -3.21 -29.12
CA VAL A 204 4.41 -4.36 -28.23
C VAL A 204 3.23 -5.27 -28.55
N ASP A 205 3.36 -6.57 -28.23
CA ASP A 205 2.35 -7.59 -28.49
C ASP A 205 1.33 -7.66 -27.32
N GLY A 206 1.74 -7.29 -26.12
CA GLY A 206 0.89 -7.31 -24.93
C GLY A 206 1.35 -6.35 -23.84
N LEU A 207 0.44 -6.06 -22.92
CA LEU A 207 0.70 -5.31 -21.70
C LEU A 207 0.48 -6.22 -20.50
N ILE A 208 1.36 -6.14 -19.53
CA ILE A 208 1.11 -6.68 -18.18
C ILE A 208 0.74 -5.51 -17.29
N LEU A 209 -0.38 -5.67 -16.60
CA LEU A 209 -0.99 -4.67 -15.71
C LEU A 209 -1.61 -5.36 -14.51
N ASP A 210 -1.85 -4.63 -13.45
CA ASP A 210 -2.70 -5.07 -12.36
C ASP A 210 -4.09 -5.46 -12.88
N LEU A 211 -4.64 -6.57 -12.43
CA LEU A 211 -5.88 -7.14 -12.97
C LEU A 211 -7.04 -6.13 -13.07
N PRO A 212 -7.37 -5.33 -12.04
CA PRO A 212 -8.45 -4.35 -12.16
C PRO A 212 -8.16 -3.27 -13.22
N THR A 213 -6.90 -2.83 -13.31
CA THR A 213 -6.45 -1.89 -14.36
C THR A 213 -6.51 -2.52 -15.74
N ALA A 214 -6.06 -3.77 -15.89
CA ALA A 214 -6.11 -4.52 -17.15
C ALA A 214 -7.54 -4.68 -17.67
N TYR A 215 -8.49 -4.98 -16.77
CA TYR A 215 -9.91 -5.07 -17.11
C TYR A 215 -10.44 -3.73 -17.64
N TYR A 216 -10.18 -2.63 -16.94
CA TYR A 216 -10.63 -1.31 -17.37
C TYR A 216 -9.98 -0.88 -18.69
N VAL A 217 -8.68 -1.12 -18.85
CA VAL A 217 -7.95 -0.84 -20.08
C VAL A 217 -8.55 -1.60 -21.27
N SER A 218 -8.81 -2.89 -21.11
CA SER A 218 -9.36 -3.73 -22.17
C SER A 218 -10.83 -3.38 -22.47
N SER A 219 -11.65 -3.16 -21.44
CA SER A 219 -13.09 -2.93 -21.64
C SER A 219 -13.46 -1.52 -22.08
N ALA A 220 -12.65 -0.51 -21.74
CA ALA A 220 -13.03 0.90 -21.89
C ALA A 220 -12.01 1.77 -22.64
N GLN A 221 -10.73 1.39 -22.71
CA GLN A 221 -9.69 2.30 -23.20
C GLN A 221 -9.01 1.87 -24.49
N ILE A 222 -8.91 0.56 -24.77
CA ILE A 222 -8.29 0.04 -26.02
C ILE A 222 -9.35 -0.73 -26.81
N PRO A 223 -10.02 -0.11 -27.79
CA PRO A 223 -10.96 -0.80 -28.67
C PRO A 223 -10.32 -1.98 -29.40
N GLY A 224 -10.96 -3.14 -29.38
CA GLY A 224 -10.45 -4.35 -30.02
C GLY A 224 -9.36 -5.08 -29.24
N SER A 225 -9.07 -4.68 -28.01
CA SER A 225 -8.22 -5.47 -27.13
C SER A 225 -9.00 -6.56 -26.39
N LYS A 226 -8.26 -7.51 -25.83
CA LYS A 226 -8.77 -8.63 -25.01
C LYS A 226 -7.95 -8.71 -23.73
N LEU A 227 -8.64 -8.80 -22.58
CA LEU A 227 -8.07 -9.29 -21.35
C LEU A 227 -7.98 -10.82 -21.47
N VAL A 228 -6.77 -11.34 -21.61
CA VAL A 228 -6.50 -12.76 -21.88
C VAL A 228 -6.70 -13.60 -20.64
N GLY A 229 -6.13 -13.16 -19.54
CA GLY A 229 -6.20 -13.85 -18.26
C GLY A 229 -5.40 -13.13 -17.18
N GLN A 230 -5.55 -13.63 -15.96
CA GLN A 230 -4.76 -13.23 -14.79
C GLN A 230 -3.75 -14.30 -14.42
N PHE A 231 -2.77 -13.93 -13.64
CA PHE A 231 -1.82 -14.85 -13.00
C PHE A 231 -2.23 -15.08 -11.55
N GLU A 232 -1.71 -16.14 -10.92
CA GLU A 232 -1.98 -16.39 -9.50
C GLU A 232 -1.56 -15.17 -8.66
N PRO A 233 -2.37 -14.76 -7.65
CA PRO A 233 -2.03 -13.63 -6.80
C PRO A 233 -0.71 -13.88 -6.05
N GLN A 234 0.23 -12.95 -6.14
CA GLN A 234 1.53 -13.03 -5.46
C GLN A 234 1.89 -11.74 -4.73
N GLU A 235 1.03 -10.74 -4.84
CA GLU A 235 1.26 -9.38 -4.40
C GLU A 235 0.10 -8.88 -3.54
N TYR A 236 0.33 -7.82 -2.80
CA TYR A 236 -0.74 -7.09 -2.13
C TYR A 236 -0.44 -5.59 -2.13
N LEU A 237 -1.51 -4.79 -2.10
CA LEU A 237 -1.43 -3.33 -2.05
C LEU A 237 -1.41 -2.84 -0.61
N GLY A 238 -0.59 -1.81 -0.35
CA GLY A 238 -0.51 -1.10 0.92
C GLY A 238 -0.51 0.41 0.72
N MET A 239 -1.02 1.15 1.70
CA MET A 239 -0.88 2.60 1.73
C MET A 239 0.58 2.94 2.06
N LEU A 240 1.15 3.90 1.34
CA LEU A 240 2.54 4.31 1.46
C LEU A 240 2.67 5.54 2.35
N PHE A 241 3.68 5.53 3.22
CA PHE A 241 4.01 6.61 4.15
C PHE A 241 5.47 7.03 3.99
N GLU A 242 5.81 8.21 4.48
CA GLU A 242 7.21 8.54 4.76
C GLU A 242 7.84 7.44 5.64
N LYS A 243 9.12 7.22 5.46
CA LYS A 243 9.85 6.19 6.22
C LYS A 243 9.71 6.42 7.73
N ASP A 244 9.31 5.36 8.44
CA ASP A 244 9.13 5.33 9.91
C ASP A 244 8.04 6.29 10.43
N ASN A 245 7.09 6.70 9.59
CA ASN A 245 5.96 7.55 10.00
C ASN A 245 5.05 6.81 11.01
N PRO A 246 4.85 7.33 12.23
CA PRO A 246 4.06 6.67 13.27
C PRO A 246 2.56 6.55 12.92
N LEU A 247 2.04 7.38 12.00
CA LEU A 247 0.63 7.32 11.57
C LEU A 247 0.25 5.95 11.01
N VAL A 248 1.21 5.18 10.50
CA VAL A 248 0.97 3.82 9.97
C VAL A 248 0.31 2.91 10.99
N THR A 249 0.64 3.05 12.28
CA THR A 249 0.02 2.25 13.35
C THR A 249 -1.48 2.52 13.44
N CYS A 250 -1.89 3.78 13.41
CA CYS A 250 -3.30 4.17 13.50
C CYS A 250 -4.09 3.80 12.22
N VAL A 251 -3.45 3.91 11.06
CA VAL A 251 -4.04 3.45 9.80
C VAL A 251 -4.21 1.93 9.79
N ASN A 252 -3.27 1.17 10.34
CA ASN A 252 -3.40 -0.30 10.46
C ASN A 252 -4.52 -0.69 11.43
N GLU A 253 -4.70 0.02 12.54
CA GLU A 253 -5.86 -0.17 13.43
C GLU A 253 -7.18 0.13 12.72
N ALA A 254 -7.24 1.20 11.93
CA ALA A 254 -8.41 1.52 11.10
C ALA A 254 -8.69 0.42 10.08
N LEU A 255 -7.68 -0.05 9.34
CA LEU A 255 -7.80 -1.15 8.37
C LEU A 255 -8.26 -2.45 9.03
N ALA A 256 -7.71 -2.80 10.21
CA ALA A 256 -8.14 -3.97 10.97
C ALA A 256 -9.62 -3.86 11.37
N GLY A 257 -10.08 -2.68 11.78
CA GLY A 257 -11.49 -2.40 12.06
C GLY A 257 -12.37 -2.59 10.83
N LEU A 258 -11.96 -2.03 9.67
CA LEU A 258 -12.69 -2.16 8.39
C LEU A 258 -12.74 -3.61 7.87
N LYS A 259 -11.70 -4.40 8.14
CA LYS A 259 -11.69 -5.85 7.87
C LYS A 259 -12.65 -6.60 8.78
N SER A 260 -12.60 -6.31 10.08
CA SER A 260 -13.37 -7.07 11.09
C SER A 260 -14.88 -6.86 11.00
N ASP A 261 -15.34 -5.70 10.55
CA ASP A 261 -16.76 -5.40 10.40
C ASP A 261 -17.32 -5.63 8.99
N GLY A 262 -16.47 -6.12 8.06
CA GLY A 262 -16.84 -6.44 6.68
C GLY A 262 -16.90 -5.23 5.74
N THR A 263 -16.58 -4.02 6.20
CA THR A 263 -16.59 -2.82 5.36
C THR A 263 -15.61 -2.93 4.19
N LEU A 264 -14.37 -3.41 4.44
CA LEU A 264 -13.38 -3.59 3.39
C LEU A 264 -13.85 -4.60 2.34
N GLU A 265 -14.41 -5.74 2.76
CA GLU A 265 -14.97 -6.74 1.85
C GLU A 265 -16.14 -6.16 1.02
N ALA A 266 -17.04 -5.40 1.63
CA ALA A 266 -18.13 -4.74 0.92
C ALA A 266 -17.64 -3.74 -0.14
N LEU A 267 -16.55 -3.01 0.14
CA LEU A 267 -15.89 -2.12 -0.83
C LEU A 267 -15.27 -2.91 -1.99
N GLN A 268 -14.58 -4.02 -1.69
CA GLN A 268 -14.03 -4.92 -2.72
C GLN A 268 -15.14 -5.48 -3.61
N GLN A 269 -16.21 -6.01 -3.04
CA GLN A 269 -17.36 -6.53 -3.79
C GLN A 269 -18.03 -5.45 -4.64
N LYS A 270 -18.16 -4.23 -4.13
CA LYS A 270 -18.79 -3.13 -4.85
C LYS A 270 -17.99 -2.66 -6.06
N TRP A 271 -16.66 -2.62 -5.96
CA TRP A 271 -15.83 -1.98 -6.95
C TRP A 271 -14.99 -2.95 -7.79
N LEU A 272 -14.74 -4.17 -7.27
CA LEU A 272 -13.80 -5.13 -7.84
C LEU A 272 -14.42 -6.51 -8.16
N ALA A 273 -15.73 -6.69 -8.02
CA ALA A 273 -16.39 -8.00 -8.22
C ALA A 273 -16.29 -8.53 -9.66
N ASP A 274 -16.25 -7.65 -10.67
CA ASP A 274 -16.23 -8.01 -12.08
C ASP A 274 -14.97 -8.79 -12.50
N TYR A 275 -13.91 -8.77 -11.67
CA TYR A 275 -12.60 -9.37 -11.99
C TYR A 275 -12.45 -10.80 -11.51
N LEU A 276 -13.33 -11.27 -10.64
CA LEU A 276 -13.26 -12.61 -10.02
C LEU A 276 -13.42 -13.76 -11.03
N SER A 277 -13.98 -13.50 -12.21
CA SER A 277 -14.24 -14.50 -13.24
C SER A 277 -13.17 -14.58 -14.35
N VAL A 278 -12.12 -13.79 -14.26
CA VAL A 278 -11.05 -13.77 -15.26
C VAL A 278 -10.23 -15.08 -15.18
N PRO A 279 -10.04 -15.80 -16.29
CA PRO A 279 -9.32 -17.08 -16.26
C PRO A 279 -7.88 -16.93 -15.81
N VAL A 280 -7.35 -17.94 -15.13
CA VAL A 280 -5.95 -17.98 -14.71
C VAL A 280 -5.08 -18.60 -15.81
N ILE A 281 -4.01 -17.89 -16.20
CA ILE A 281 -2.94 -18.38 -17.09
C ILE A 281 -2.00 -19.24 -16.23
N LYS A 282 -1.75 -20.51 -16.63
CA LYS A 282 -1.01 -21.51 -15.84
C LYS A 282 0.38 -21.78 -16.38
#